data_b141d31a673e5cab9c819bd5cb037253
#
_entry.id   b141d31a673e5cab9c819bd5cb037253
#
_cell.length_a   1.000
_cell.length_b   1.000
_cell.length_c   1.000
_cell.angle_alpha   90.00
_cell.angle_beta   90.00
_cell.angle_gamma   90.00
#
_symmetry.space_group_name_H-M   'P 1'
#
loop_
_entity.id
_entity.type
_entity.pdbx_description
1 polymer ?
#
loop_
_entity_poly.entity_id
_entity_poly.type
_entity_poly.pdbx_seq_one_letter_code
_entity_poly.pdbx_strand_id
1 'polypeptide(L)'
;MTTLRCKTVIGGSAKGKAMVTRQPINFTAAMCKVPNMLPSKRAEIRDSHHELFKQNIAGRVLVFPSCIGSTHTGLVLLDLVSMERGPAALVVQRNDSLLIAGVVLSNVWFDRKIPVVEYESDDLYDLIRDGADVEVDGDAGEIRVTNP
;
A
#
# COMPACT_ATOMS: atom_id res chain seq x y z
N MET A 1 -11.45 7.45 17.69
CA MET A 1 -10.53 7.76 16.57
C MET A 1 -9.16 8.08 17.14
N THR A 2 -8.12 7.53 16.53
CA THR A 2 -6.74 7.73 16.93
C THR A 2 -5.97 8.41 15.80
N THR A 3 -5.14 9.39 16.13
CA THR A 3 -4.28 10.08 15.15
C THR A 3 -2.82 9.73 15.43
N LEU A 4 -2.13 9.24 14.41
CA LEU A 4 -0.72 8.90 14.46
C LEU A 4 0.09 9.94 13.69
N ARG A 5 1.23 10.33 14.25
CA ARG A 5 2.20 11.15 13.54
C ARG A 5 3.17 10.24 12.80
N CYS A 6 3.40 10.54 11.53
CA CYS A 6 4.29 9.76 10.67
C CYS A 6 5.16 10.66 9.81
N LYS A 7 6.14 10.05 9.15
CA LYS A 7 7.01 10.76 8.21
C LYS A 7 6.38 10.72 6.82
N THR A 8 6.23 11.87 6.20
CA THR A 8 5.78 11.97 4.81
C THR A 8 6.87 11.49 3.87
N VAL A 9 6.52 10.54 3.01
CA VAL A 9 7.38 10.11 1.88
C VAL A 9 6.83 10.65 0.57
N ILE A 10 5.54 10.44 0.33
CA ILE A 10 4.80 11.01 -0.80
C ILE A 10 3.55 11.69 -0.24
N GLY A 11 3.31 12.95 -0.61
CA GLY A 11 2.15 13.70 -0.19
C GLY A 11 0.85 13.23 -0.82
N GLY A 12 -0.22 13.93 -0.51
CA GLY A 12 -1.57 13.59 -0.93
C GLY A 12 -2.39 13.03 0.22
N SER A 13 -3.66 12.79 -0.03
CA SER A 13 -4.60 12.31 0.96
C SER A 13 -5.47 11.20 0.37
N ALA A 14 -5.73 10.15 1.14
CA ALA A 14 -6.58 9.05 0.72
C ALA A 14 -7.23 8.36 1.93
N LYS A 15 -8.35 7.70 1.66
CA LYS A 15 -9.11 6.94 2.65
C LYS A 15 -9.37 5.53 2.14
N GLY A 16 -9.43 4.59 3.05
CA GLY A 16 -9.79 3.22 2.72
C GLY A 16 -9.79 2.32 3.94
N LYS A 17 -10.20 1.09 3.72
CA LYS A 17 -10.09 0.06 4.74
C LYS A 17 -8.64 -0.42 4.81
N ALA A 18 -8.13 -0.55 6.03
CA ALA A 18 -6.79 -1.06 6.24
C ALA A 18 -6.69 -2.54 5.88
N MET A 19 -5.61 -2.89 5.21
CA MET A 19 -5.15 -4.27 5.08
C MET A 19 -3.78 -4.35 5.72
N VAL A 20 -3.69 -5.07 6.82
CA VAL A 20 -2.53 -5.04 7.72
C VAL A 20 -1.79 -6.37 7.69
N THR A 21 -0.48 -6.31 7.52
CA THR A 21 0.39 -7.49 7.63
C THR A 21 1.70 -7.12 8.31
N ARG A 22 2.24 -8.06 9.07
CA ARG A 22 3.60 -7.96 9.64
C ARG A 22 4.66 -8.56 8.72
N GLN A 23 4.24 -9.14 7.60
CA GLN A 23 5.14 -9.76 6.64
C GLN A 23 5.51 -8.77 5.53
N PRO A 24 6.78 -8.69 5.13
CA PRO A 24 7.18 -7.91 3.96
C PRO A 24 6.48 -8.43 2.70
N ILE A 25 6.29 -7.57 1.72
CA ILE A 25 5.60 -7.91 0.47
C ILE A 25 6.59 -7.87 -0.69
N ASN A 26 6.63 -8.98 -1.44
CA ASN A 26 7.26 -9.03 -2.75
C ASN A 26 6.17 -8.80 -3.80
N PHE A 27 6.06 -7.59 -4.32
CA PHE A 27 5.00 -7.23 -5.26
C PHE A 27 5.06 -8.02 -6.57
N THR A 28 6.24 -8.39 -7.04
CA THR A 28 6.36 -9.22 -8.24
C THR A 28 5.78 -10.61 -8.00
N ALA A 29 6.16 -11.27 -6.91
CA ALA A 29 5.61 -12.58 -6.55
C ALA A 29 4.11 -12.51 -6.25
N ALA A 30 3.66 -11.43 -5.64
CA ALA A 30 2.27 -11.26 -5.23
C ALA A 30 1.33 -10.94 -6.40
N MET A 31 1.77 -10.12 -7.35
CA MET A 31 0.89 -9.50 -8.35
C MET A 31 1.06 -10.02 -9.77
N CYS A 32 2.26 -10.50 -10.15
CA CYS A 32 2.53 -10.93 -11.53
C CYS A 32 2.03 -12.36 -11.78
N LYS A 33 0.74 -12.57 -11.65
CA LYS A 33 0.08 -13.87 -11.85
C LYS A 33 -1.16 -13.70 -12.73
N VAL A 34 -1.53 -14.77 -13.42
CA VAL A 34 -2.61 -14.79 -14.39
C VAL A 34 -3.93 -14.17 -13.89
N PRO A 35 -4.42 -14.44 -12.67
CA PRO A 35 -5.66 -13.81 -12.21
C PRO A 35 -5.64 -12.28 -12.20
N ASN A 36 -4.47 -11.69 -11.96
CA ASN A 36 -4.31 -10.23 -11.96
C ASN A 36 -4.06 -9.66 -13.36
N MET A 37 -3.85 -10.48 -14.35
CA MET A 37 -3.69 -10.07 -15.75
C MET A 37 -5.03 -10.02 -16.50
N LEU A 38 -6.08 -10.59 -15.93
CA LEU A 38 -7.40 -10.59 -16.53
C LEU A 38 -8.09 -9.24 -16.29
N PRO A 39 -8.98 -8.80 -17.21
CA PRO A 39 -9.75 -7.58 -17.01
C PRO A 39 -10.61 -7.67 -15.75
N SER A 40 -10.28 -6.88 -14.74
CA SER A 40 -10.92 -6.87 -13.42
C SER A 40 -10.49 -5.62 -12.68
N LYS A 41 -11.25 -5.25 -11.64
CA LYS A 41 -10.87 -4.18 -10.70
C LYS A 41 -10.26 -4.73 -9.43
N ARG A 42 -9.79 -5.97 -9.45
CA ARG A 42 -9.17 -6.64 -8.32
C ARG A 42 -7.66 -6.79 -8.52
N ALA A 43 -6.92 -6.61 -7.45
CA ALA A 43 -5.49 -6.92 -7.37
C ALA A 43 -5.28 -7.87 -6.18
N GLU A 44 -5.27 -9.17 -6.45
CA GLU A 44 -5.17 -10.18 -5.41
C GLU A 44 -3.70 -10.54 -5.14
N ILE A 45 -3.36 -10.68 -3.85
CA ILE A 45 -2.08 -11.26 -3.44
C ILE A 45 -2.06 -12.74 -3.84
N ARG A 46 -1.20 -13.09 -4.79
CA ARG A 46 -1.09 -14.47 -5.32
C ARG A 46 0.18 -15.18 -4.90
N ASP A 47 0.89 -14.64 -3.94
CA ASP A 47 1.99 -15.32 -3.27
C ASP A 47 1.41 -16.26 -2.20
N SER A 48 1.44 -17.56 -2.47
CA SER A 48 0.85 -18.58 -1.59
C SER A 48 1.56 -18.72 -0.24
N HIS A 49 2.77 -18.17 -0.12
CA HIS A 49 3.53 -18.17 1.13
C HIS A 49 3.25 -16.94 2.00
N HIS A 50 2.47 -15.99 1.49
CA HIS A 50 2.15 -14.77 2.22
C HIS A 50 0.80 -14.91 2.94
N GLU A 51 0.70 -14.36 4.16
CA GLU A 51 -0.54 -14.44 4.96
C GLU A 51 -1.74 -13.73 4.31
N LEU A 52 -1.49 -12.73 3.43
CA LEU A 52 -2.53 -12.05 2.69
C LEU A 52 -2.93 -12.75 1.39
N PHE A 53 -2.52 -13.99 1.19
CA PHE A 53 -2.86 -14.76 -0.02
C PHE A 53 -4.36 -14.70 -0.33
N LYS A 54 -4.71 -14.38 -1.56
CA LYS A 54 -6.06 -14.17 -2.09
C LYS A 54 -6.77 -12.89 -1.62
N GLN A 55 -6.14 -12.06 -0.80
CA GLN A 55 -6.72 -10.77 -0.43
C GLN A 55 -6.57 -9.75 -1.56
N ASN A 56 -7.59 -8.90 -1.74
CA ASN A 56 -7.60 -7.86 -2.77
C ASN A 56 -7.12 -6.53 -2.20
N ILE A 57 -6.02 -6.00 -2.72
CA ILE A 57 -5.42 -4.74 -2.24
C ILE A 57 -5.98 -3.49 -2.92
N ALA A 58 -6.77 -3.65 -3.99
CA ALA A 58 -7.30 -2.51 -4.75
C ALA A 58 -8.14 -1.60 -3.84
N GLY A 59 -7.80 -0.31 -3.82
CA GLY A 59 -8.51 0.70 -3.02
C GLY A 59 -8.31 0.58 -1.51
N ARG A 60 -7.42 -0.29 -1.04
CA ARG A 60 -7.15 -0.48 0.38
C ARG A 60 -5.98 0.39 0.84
N VAL A 61 -5.99 0.76 2.13
CA VAL A 61 -4.81 1.32 2.77
C VAL A 61 -3.94 0.15 3.23
N LEU A 62 -2.83 -0.04 2.55
CA LEU A 62 -1.95 -1.18 2.79
C LEU A 62 -0.93 -0.83 3.87
N VAL A 63 -0.92 -1.59 4.96
CA VAL A 63 -0.04 -1.38 6.12
C VAL A 63 0.89 -2.59 6.23
N PHE A 64 2.17 -2.37 5.99
CA PHE A 64 3.15 -3.46 5.93
C PHE A 64 4.57 -2.95 6.24
N PRO A 65 5.51 -3.87 6.58
CA PRO A 65 6.85 -3.43 7.00
C PRO A 65 7.67 -2.80 5.88
N SER A 66 7.78 -3.48 4.75
CA SER A 66 8.64 -3.07 3.63
C SER A 66 8.40 -3.95 2.41
N CYS A 67 8.91 -3.51 1.27
CA CYS A 67 8.99 -4.35 0.08
C CYS A 67 10.27 -5.19 0.12
N ILE A 68 10.19 -6.40 -0.43
CA ILE A 68 11.34 -7.32 -0.56
C ILE A 68 11.41 -7.91 -1.97
N GLY A 69 12.60 -8.34 -2.34
CA GLY A 69 12.88 -9.33 -3.39
C GLY A 69 13.03 -8.81 -4.79
N SER A 70 12.34 -7.79 -5.26
CA SER A 70 12.32 -7.47 -6.69
C SER A 70 12.75 -6.05 -7.02
N THR A 71 13.53 -5.91 -8.11
CA THR A 71 13.82 -4.61 -8.71
C THR A 71 12.65 -4.06 -9.52
N HIS A 72 11.59 -4.86 -9.74
CA HIS A 72 10.41 -4.51 -10.53
C HIS A 72 9.23 -3.97 -9.70
N THR A 73 9.40 -3.78 -8.40
CA THR A 73 8.33 -3.33 -7.49
C THR A 73 7.59 -2.10 -8.03
N GLY A 74 8.33 -1.08 -8.44
CA GLY A 74 7.74 0.15 -8.98
C GLY A 74 6.94 -0.08 -10.27
N LEU A 75 7.44 -0.93 -11.16
CA LEU A 75 6.76 -1.25 -12.41
C LEU A 75 5.46 -2.03 -12.16
N VAL A 76 5.47 -2.95 -11.21
CA VAL A 76 4.26 -3.71 -10.83
C VAL A 76 3.20 -2.77 -10.28
N LEU A 77 3.59 -1.86 -9.39
CA LEU A 77 2.66 -0.87 -8.83
C LEU A 77 2.11 0.05 -9.93
N LEU A 78 2.97 0.53 -10.82
CA LEU A 78 2.58 1.38 -11.93
C LEU A 78 1.56 0.69 -12.84
N ASP A 79 1.78 -0.59 -13.11
CA ASP A 79 0.86 -1.41 -13.90
C ASP A 79 -0.51 -1.54 -13.22
N LEU A 80 -0.54 -1.81 -11.93
CA LEU A 80 -1.79 -1.86 -11.15
C LEU A 80 -2.54 -0.54 -11.20
N VAL A 81 -1.84 0.57 -11.04
CA VAL A 81 -2.45 1.92 -11.09
C VAL A 81 -3.00 2.21 -12.48
N SER A 82 -2.29 1.82 -13.54
CA SER A 82 -2.75 2.01 -14.93
C SER A 82 -4.08 1.30 -15.20
N MET A 83 -4.35 0.21 -14.51
CA MET A 83 -5.58 -0.57 -14.60
C MET A 83 -6.60 -0.22 -13.52
N GLU A 84 -6.40 0.86 -12.79
CA GLU A 84 -7.25 1.31 -11.67
C GLU A 84 -7.41 0.26 -10.55
N ARG A 85 -6.33 -0.50 -10.29
CA ARG A 85 -6.28 -1.55 -9.25
C ARG A 85 -5.29 -1.25 -8.14
N GLY A 86 -4.71 -0.06 -8.11
CA GLY A 86 -3.72 0.31 -7.11
C GLY A 86 -4.32 0.44 -5.71
N PRO A 87 -3.49 0.37 -4.67
CA PRO A 87 -3.93 0.69 -3.32
C PRO A 87 -4.28 2.17 -3.19
N ALA A 88 -5.09 2.51 -2.19
CA ALA A 88 -5.44 3.90 -1.90
C ALA A 88 -4.28 4.67 -1.28
N ALA A 89 -3.55 4.03 -0.38
CA ALA A 89 -2.39 4.60 0.30
C ALA A 89 -1.48 3.49 0.79
N LEU A 90 -0.22 3.84 1.08
CA LEU A 90 0.76 2.92 1.62
C LEU A 90 1.29 3.46 2.96
N VAL A 91 1.24 2.63 3.98
CA VAL A 91 1.82 2.88 5.30
C VAL A 91 2.90 1.83 5.52
N VAL A 92 4.15 2.26 5.56
CA VAL A 92 5.30 1.37 5.67
C VAL A 92 6.12 1.69 6.90
N GLN A 93 6.84 0.72 7.43
CA GLN A 93 7.83 0.96 8.47
C GLN A 93 9.14 1.43 7.86
N ARG A 94 9.44 0.98 6.64
CA ARG A 94 10.64 1.34 5.89
C ARG A 94 10.28 1.51 4.42
N ASN A 95 10.56 2.68 3.86
CA ASN A 95 10.33 2.92 2.45
C ASN A 95 11.40 2.25 1.58
N ASP A 96 11.10 2.14 0.30
CA ASP A 96 11.97 1.56 -0.73
C ASP A 96 11.95 2.47 -1.94
N SER A 97 13.12 2.81 -2.45
CA SER A 97 13.25 3.74 -3.58
C SER A 97 12.57 3.25 -4.86
N LEU A 98 12.51 1.94 -5.07
CA LEU A 98 11.84 1.36 -6.23
C LEU A 98 10.33 1.49 -6.12
N LEU A 99 9.77 1.26 -4.93
CA LEU A 99 8.36 1.48 -4.66
C LEU A 99 7.99 2.95 -4.87
N ILE A 100 8.77 3.84 -4.30
CA ILE A 100 8.56 5.29 -4.40
C ILE A 100 8.61 5.75 -5.85
N ALA A 101 9.56 5.26 -6.64
CA ALA A 101 9.65 5.57 -8.07
C ALA A 101 8.35 5.21 -8.80
N GLY A 102 7.77 4.05 -8.51
CA GLY A 102 6.49 3.63 -9.08
C GLY A 102 5.34 4.55 -8.69
N VAL A 103 5.30 5.00 -7.44
CA VAL A 103 4.27 5.95 -6.95
C VAL A 103 4.41 7.31 -7.64
N VAL A 104 5.64 7.81 -7.76
CA VAL A 104 5.90 9.10 -8.45
C VAL A 104 5.47 9.02 -9.91
N LEU A 105 5.83 7.96 -10.62
CA LEU A 105 5.44 7.76 -12.01
C LEU A 105 3.92 7.64 -12.16
N SER A 106 3.25 6.99 -11.23
CA SER A 106 1.78 6.88 -11.23
C SER A 106 1.12 8.25 -11.12
N ASN A 107 1.66 9.13 -10.29
CA ASN A 107 1.18 10.49 -10.17
C ASN A 107 1.41 11.29 -11.47
N VAL A 108 2.60 11.20 -12.05
CA VAL A 108 2.97 11.98 -13.24
C VAL A 108 2.24 11.50 -14.49
N TRP A 109 2.12 10.18 -14.68
CA TRP A 109 1.58 9.59 -15.92
C TRP A 109 0.06 9.41 -15.90
N PHE A 110 -0.50 9.12 -14.73
CA PHE A 110 -1.93 8.77 -14.61
C PHE A 110 -2.71 9.72 -13.71
N ASP A 111 -2.08 10.77 -13.20
CA ASP A 111 -2.67 11.72 -12.25
C ASP A 111 -3.32 11.02 -11.04
N ARG A 112 -2.64 9.97 -10.54
CA ARG A 112 -3.08 9.18 -9.39
C ARG A 112 -2.13 9.43 -8.23
N LYS A 113 -2.61 10.14 -7.21
CA LYS A 113 -1.85 10.36 -5.98
C LYS A 113 -2.10 9.23 -5.00
N ILE A 114 -1.04 8.48 -4.71
CA ILE A 114 -1.05 7.48 -3.66
C ILE A 114 -0.13 7.99 -2.56
N PRO A 115 -0.67 8.51 -1.44
CA PRO A 115 0.17 8.95 -0.35
C PRO A 115 0.95 7.78 0.23
N VAL A 116 2.23 8.02 0.55
CA VAL A 116 3.12 7.06 1.21
C VAL A 116 3.65 7.72 2.46
N VAL A 117 3.44 7.08 3.59
CA VAL A 117 3.93 7.54 4.88
C VAL A 117 4.72 6.43 5.57
N GLU A 118 5.67 6.84 6.41
CA GLU A 118 6.57 5.93 7.13
C GLU A 118 6.35 6.07 8.63
N TYR A 119 6.13 4.94 9.27
CA TYR A 119 5.97 4.83 10.72
C TYR A 119 6.84 3.68 11.22
N GLU A 120 8.00 3.98 11.76
CA GLU A 120 9.05 3.00 12.04
C GLU A 120 8.76 2.08 13.22
N SER A 121 7.96 2.51 14.17
CA SER A 121 7.72 1.76 15.40
C SER A 121 6.83 0.54 15.20
N ASP A 122 7.13 -0.54 15.88
CA ASP A 122 6.37 -1.80 15.80
C ASP A 122 4.98 -1.72 16.43
N ASP A 123 4.67 -0.68 17.21
CA ASP A 123 3.33 -0.47 17.73
C ASP A 123 2.31 -0.09 16.64
N LEU A 124 2.78 0.16 15.42
CA LEU A 124 1.93 0.38 14.25
C LEU A 124 0.81 -0.67 14.14
N TYR A 125 1.16 -1.94 14.34
CA TYR A 125 0.23 -3.06 14.20
C TYR A 125 -0.76 -3.20 15.36
N ASP A 126 -0.48 -2.58 16.48
CA ASP A 126 -1.40 -2.48 17.61
C ASP A 126 -2.36 -1.28 17.43
N LEU A 127 -1.89 -0.24 16.76
CA LEU A 127 -2.63 1.01 16.56
C LEU A 127 -3.57 0.95 15.35
N ILE A 128 -3.20 0.20 14.29
CA ILE A 128 -4.02 0.00 13.11
C ILE A 128 -4.35 -1.48 12.97
N ARG A 129 -5.60 -1.83 13.20
CA ARG A 129 -6.08 -3.20 13.03
C ARG A 129 -6.58 -3.44 11.61
N ASP A 130 -6.48 -4.68 11.16
CA ASP A 130 -7.03 -5.06 9.87
C ASP A 130 -8.52 -4.73 9.78
N GLY A 131 -8.94 -4.15 8.67
CA GLY A 131 -10.31 -3.70 8.46
C GLY A 131 -10.66 -2.33 9.05
N ALA A 132 -9.74 -1.65 9.73
CA ALA A 132 -9.95 -0.30 10.25
C ALA A 132 -10.28 0.69 9.13
N ASP A 133 -11.08 1.71 9.46
CA ASP A 133 -11.23 2.86 8.58
C ASP A 133 -10.04 3.79 8.79
N VAL A 134 -9.28 4.02 7.71
CA VAL A 134 -8.04 4.79 7.78
C VAL A 134 -8.07 5.93 6.77
N GLU A 135 -7.68 7.10 7.24
CA GLU A 135 -7.38 8.26 6.40
C GLU A 135 -5.91 8.59 6.53
N VAL A 136 -5.21 8.59 5.40
CA VAL A 136 -3.79 8.97 5.35
C VAL A 136 -3.69 10.37 4.77
N ASP A 137 -3.16 11.29 5.55
CA ASP A 137 -2.83 12.65 5.13
C ASP A 137 -1.31 12.75 5.00
N GLY A 138 -0.83 12.48 3.79
CA GLY A 138 0.59 12.54 3.50
C GLY A 138 1.17 13.95 3.55
N ASP A 139 0.35 14.98 3.30
CA ASP A 139 0.82 16.37 3.35
C ASP A 139 1.06 16.80 4.80
N ALA A 140 0.18 16.41 5.72
CA ALA A 140 0.31 16.73 7.14
C ALA A 140 1.20 15.75 7.91
N GLY A 141 1.50 14.58 7.34
CA GLY A 141 2.22 13.52 8.05
C GLY A 141 1.38 12.90 9.16
N GLU A 142 0.11 12.61 8.86
CA GLU A 142 -0.84 12.08 9.83
C GLU A 142 -1.61 10.88 9.28
N ILE A 143 -1.89 9.94 10.17
CA ILE A 143 -2.79 8.82 9.90
C ILE A 143 -3.91 8.89 10.94
N ARG A 144 -5.15 8.95 10.47
CA ARG A 144 -6.34 8.91 11.33
C ARG A 144 -6.99 7.54 11.24
N VAL A 145 -7.18 6.89 12.38
CA VAL A 145 -7.62 5.50 12.45
C VAL A 145 -8.89 5.38 13.27
N THR A 146 -9.88 4.68 12.73
CA THR A 146 -11.05 4.21 13.47
C THR A 146 -11.07 2.69 13.37
N ASN A 147 -10.65 2.01 14.43
CA ASN A 147 -10.64 0.55 14.49
C ASN A 147 -12.06 -0.01 14.58
N PRO A 148 -12.28 -1.24 14.07
CA PRO A 148 -13.57 -1.90 14.14
C PRO A 148 -13.96 -2.24 15.56
#